data_81df3e11cb2b516ec6a9526a31f168df
#
_entry.id   81df3e11cb2b516ec6a9526a31f168df
#
_cell.length_a   1.000
_cell.length_b   1.000
_cell.length_c   1.000
_cell.angle_alpha   90.00
_cell.angle_beta   90.00
_cell.angle_gamma   90.00
#
_symmetry.space_group_name_H-M   'P 1'
#
loop_
_entity.id
_entity.type
_entity.pdbx_description
1 polymer ?
#
loop_
_entity_poly.entity_id
_entity_poly.type
_entity_poly.pdbx_seq_one_letter_code
_entity_poly.pdbx_strand_id
1 'polypeptide(L)'
;LFRSLRMEEYCREILPFNRDVGSSVMREVHMIVRSNAIGIPLLAVVQGIVAFVGYLVFNAPSPLFWGLLTCFATIIPIFGTALVWLPLAGYMALTGDWGPAIGLLLYGGLVVTHVDNVVRFIMQKKMADTHPLVTIFGVFIGLSLFGFMGVIFGPLMLEMFVFCVNIFKKKYLDGTSYKQLFVPEHDIQA
;
A
#
# COMPACT_ATOMS: atom_id res chain seq x y z
N LEU A 1 -16.80 18.22 1.85
CA LEU A 1 -16.27 18.94 3.02
C LEU A 1 -17.23 18.87 4.22
N PHE A 2 -18.53 19.14 4.06
CA PHE A 2 -19.51 19.14 5.16
C PHE A 2 -19.76 17.77 5.82
N ARG A 3 -19.55 16.66 5.11
CA ARG A 3 -19.77 15.31 5.63
C ARG A 3 -18.58 14.80 6.46
N SER A 4 -17.38 15.31 6.22
CA SER A 4 -16.20 14.97 7.00
C SER A 4 -16.21 15.61 8.39
N LEU A 5 -16.76 16.82 8.52
CA LEU A 5 -16.87 17.53 9.80
C LEU A 5 -17.85 16.85 10.77
N ARG A 6 -18.96 16.32 10.27
CA ARG A 6 -19.91 15.56 11.11
C ARG A 6 -19.33 14.21 11.59
N MET A 7 -18.54 13.54 10.75
CA MET A 7 -17.88 12.30 11.15
C MET A 7 -16.79 12.56 12.19
N GLU A 8 -16.10 13.69 12.08
CA GLU A 8 -15.10 14.12 13.06
C GLU A 8 -15.73 14.44 14.43
N GLU A 9 -16.90 15.08 14.43
CA GLU A 9 -17.67 15.36 15.65
C GLU A 9 -18.22 14.08 16.30
N TYR A 10 -18.74 13.14 15.50
CA TYR A 10 -19.24 11.85 15.97
C TYR A 10 -18.12 10.95 16.53
N CYS A 11 -16.96 10.95 15.91
CA CYS A 11 -15.80 10.23 16.44
C CYS A 11 -15.28 10.82 17.75
N ARG A 12 -15.39 12.13 17.94
CA ARG A 12 -15.02 12.82 19.19
C ARG A 12 -15.94 12.47 20.36
N GLU A 13 -17.22 12.19 20.09
CA GLU A 13 -18.22 11.85 21.11
C GLU A 13 -18.11 10.40 21.58
N ILE A 14 -17.74 9.49 20.67
CA ILE A 14 -17.70 8.04 20.95
C ILE A 14 -16.37 7.61 21.59
N LEU A 15 -15.28 8.30 21.31
CA LEU A 15 -13.98 7.93 21.83
C LEU A 15 -13.77 8.50 23.25
N PRO A 16 -13.61 7.66 24.28
CA PRO A 16 -13.40 8.09 25.67
C PRO A 16 -11.96 8.59 25.91
N PHE A 17 -11.42 9.34 24.95
CA PHE A 17 -10.07 9.87 25.00
C PHE A 17 -10.06 11.35 25.36
N ASN A 18 -9.03 11.78 26.12
CA ASN A 18 -8.76 13.19 26.39
C ASN A 18 -8.64 13.97 25.07
N ARG A 19 -9.06 15.22 25.03
CA ARG A 19 -9.11 16.07 23.82
C ARG A 19 -7.80 16.10 23.02
N ASP A 20 -6.67 16.03 23.70
CA ASP A 20 -5.34 16.07 23.06
C ASP A 20 -5.02 14.77 22.32
N VAL A 21 -5.48 13.62 22.82
CA VAL A 21 -5.28 12.31 22.20
C VAL A 21 -6.21 12.13 21.00
N GLY A 22 -7.46 12.59 21.11
CA GLY A 22 -8.40 12.53 19.99
C GLY A 22 -7.90 13.30 18.75
N SER A 23 -7.29 14.46 18.94
CA SER A 23 -6.73 15.26 17.83
C SER A 23 -5.51 14.60 17.19
N SER A 24 -4.64 13.97 17.98
CA SER A 24 -3.46 13.26 17.49
C SER A 24 -3.83 12.01 16.73
N VAL A 25 -4.79 11.22 17.25
CA VAL A 25 -5.34 10.03 16.57
C VAL A 25 -5.98 10.43 15.23
N MET A 26 -6.80 11.47 15.21
CA MET A 26 -7.45 11.93 13.98
C MET A 26 -6.44 12.39 12.93
N ARG A 27 -5.38 13.07 13.34
CA ARG A 27 -4.30 13.49 12.46
C ARG A 27 -3.57 12.28 11.84
N GLU A 28 -3.28 11.26 12.63
CA GLU A 28 -2.63 10.03 12.18
C GLU A 28 -3.52 9.25 11.20
N VAL A 29 -4.80 9.08 11.55
CA VAL A 29 -5.81 8.49 10.67
C VAL A 29 -5.90 9.25 9.34
N HIS A 30 -5.91 10.58 9.38
CA HIS A 30 -5.95 11.39 8.17
C HIS A 30 -4.68 11.23 7.32
N MET A 31 -3.52 11.12 7.95
CA MET A 31 -2.26 10.83 7.24
C MET A 31 -2.30 9.45 6.58
N ILE A 32 -2.70 8.40 7.28
CA ILE A 32 -2.81 7.04 6.75
C ILE A 32 -3.77 7.00 5.55
N VAL A 33 -4.96 7.56 5.70
CA VAL A 33 -5.96 7.60 4.63
C VAL A 33 -5.44 8.37 3.41
N ARG A 34 -4.87 9.56 3.61
CA ARG A 34 -4.35 10.39 2.53
C ARG A 34 -3.18 9.73 1.82
N SER A 35 -2.28 9.11 2.56
CA SER A 35 -1.12 8.43 2.01
C SER A 35 -1.51 7.23 1.16
N ASN A 36 -2.42 6.40 1.63
CA ASN A 36 -2.91 5.25 0.87
C ASN A 36 -3.74 5.68 -0.35
N ALA A 37 -4.62 6.67 -0.20
CA ALA A 37 -5.46 7.17 -1.29
C ALA A 37 -4.65 7.80 -2.44
N ILE A 38 -3.50 8.39 -2.17
CA ILE A 38 -2.62 8.98 -3.19
C ILE A 38 -1.53 7.99 -3.59
N GLY A 39 -0.99 7.27 -2.65
CA GLY A 39 0.17 6.41 -2.83
C GLY A 39 -0.12 5.21 -3.72
N ILE A 40 -1.24 4.52 -3.49
CA ILE A 40 -1.60 3.33 -4.27
C ILE A 40 -1.81 3.67 -5.76
N PRO A 41 -2.58 4.69 -6.14
CA PRO A 41 -2.71 5.07 -7.55
C PRO A 41 -1.38 5.53 -8.18
N LEU A 42 -0.57 6.28 -7.43
CA LEU A 42 0.72 6.72 -7.93
C LEU A 42 1.64 5.54 -8.22
N LEU A 43 1.74 4.59 -7.29
CA LEU A 43 2.49 3.35 -7.47
C LEU A 43 1.98 2.58 -8.69
N ALA A 44 0.66 2.41 -8.82
CA ALA A 44 0.05 1.70 -9.93
C ALA A 44 0.40 2.31 -11.29
N VAL A 45 0.34 3.63 -11.41
CA VAL A 45 0.69 4.35 -12.65
C VAL A 45 2.17 4.20 -12.97
N VAL A 46 3.06 4.44 -12.03
CA VAL A 46 4.51 4.31 -12.25
C VAL A 46 4.84 2.89 -12.69
N GLN A 47 4.31 1.91 -12.00
CA GLN A 47 4.58 0.50 -12.28
C GLN A 47 4.00 0.05 -13.61
N GLY A 48 2.80 0.51 -13.96
CA GLY A 48 2.19 0.23 -15.25
C GLY A 48 3.00 0.82 -16.40
N ILE A 49 3.53 2.04 -16.26
CA ILE A 49 4.39 2.66 -17.28
C ILE A 49 5.70 1.87 -17.43
N VAL A 50 6.36 1.52 -16.35
CA VAL A 50 7.60 0.73 -16.38
C VAL A 50 7.38 -0.62 -17.05
N ALA A 51 6.32 -1.33 -16.66
CA ALA A 51 5.98 -2.61 -17.28
C ALA A 51 5.61 -2.46 -18.75
N PHE A 52 4.82 -1.45 -19.11
CA PHE A 52 4.44 -1.16 -20.51
C PHE A 52 5.64 -0.94 -21.41
N VAL A 53 6.64 -0.17 -20.94
CA VAL A 53 7.90 0.04 -21.69
C VAL A 53 8.62 -1.30 -21.94
N GLY A 54 8.70 -2.16 -20.93
CA GLY A 54 9.26 -3.51 -21.10
C GLY A 54 8.48 -4.35 -22.11
N TYR A 55 7.16 -4.34 -22.05
CA TYR A 55 6.31 -5.09 -22.99
C TYR A 55 6.45 -4.58 -24.43
N LEU A 56 6.67 -3.28 -24.63
CA LEU A 56 7.01 -2.73 -25.96
C LEU A 56 8.38 -3.18 -26.44
N VAL A 57 9.39 -3.09 -25.61
CA VAL A 57 10.79 -3.44 -25.97
C VAL A 57 10.92 -4.91 -26.36
N PHE A 58 10.23 -5.80 -25.62
CA PHE A 58 10.27 -7.25 -25.90
C PHE A 58 9.15 -7.70 -26.84
N ASN A 59 8.47 -6.77 -27.51
CA ASN A 59 7.44 -7.06 -28.52
C ASN A 59 6.34 -8.00 -28.03
N ALA A 60 5.93 -7.83 -26.76
CA ALA A 60 4.86 -8.62 -26.19
C ALA A 60 3.52 -8.35 -26.90
N PRO A 61 2.62 -9.34 -27.02
CA PRO A 61 1.30 -9.13 -27.63
C PRO A 61 0.49 -8.14 -26.79
N SER A 62 -0.16 -7.17 -27.45
CA SER A 62 -1.02 -6.16 -26.81
C SER A 62 -0.37 -5.47 -25.58
N PRO A 63 0.76 -4.76 -25.70
CA PRO A 63 1.54 -4.22 -24.61
C PRO A 63 0.71 -3.29 -23.70
N LEU A 64 -0.21 -2.52 -24.29
CA LEU A 64 -1.07 -1.60 -23.55
C LEU A 64 -2.03 -2.34 -22.61
N PHE A 65 -2.62 -3.44 -23.07
CA PHE A 65 -3.49 -4.27 -22.23
C PHE A 65 -2.76 -4.82 -21.01
N TRP A 66 -1.56 -5.41 -21.23
CA TRP A 66 -0.76 -5.97 -20.15
C TRP A 66 -0.20 -4.89 -19.22
N GLY A 67 0.14 -3.71 -19.75
CA GLY A 67 0.56 -2.55 -18.95
C GLY A 67 -0.56 -2.07 -18.02
N LEU A 68 -1.79 -1.93 -18.54
CA LEU A 68 -2.96 -1.59 -17.74
C LEU A 68 -3.26 -2.68 -16.70
N LEU A 69 -3.18 -3.95 -17.08
CA LEU A 69 -3.38 -5.05 -16.16
C LEU A 69 -2.34 -5.01 -15.01
N THR A 70 -1.10 -4.64 -15.33
CA THR A 70 -0.04 -4.46 -14.32
C THR A 70 -0.36 -3.32 -13.36
N CYS A 71 -0.97 -2.20 -13.82
CA CYS A 71 -1.43 -1.14 -12.91
C CYS A 71 -2.37 -1.69 -11.84
N PHE A 72 -3.35 -2.50 -12.24
CA PHE A 72 -4.29 -3.10 -11.28
C PHE A 72 -3.63 -4.17 -10.40
N ALA A 73 -2.82 -5.02 -11.00
CA ALA A 73 -2.14 -6.10 -10.27
C ALA A 73 -1.17 -5.56 -9.22
N THR A 74 -0.53 -4.41 -9.44
CA THR A 74 0.39 -3.78 -8.50
C THR A 74 -0.25 -3.43 -7.16
N ILE A 75 -1.57 -3.29 -7.11
CA ILE A 75 -2.30 -3.07 -5.85
C ILE A 75 -2.09 -4.25 -4.88
N ILE A 76 -1.91 -5.47 -5.42
CA ILE A 76 -1.56 -6.64 -4.61
C ILE A 76 -0.06 -6.58 -4.27
N PRO A 77 0.31 -6.43 -2.98
CA PRO A 77 1.72 -6.31 -2.61
C PRO A 77 2.49 -7.61 -2.87
N ILE A 78 3.79 -7.49 -3.13
CA ILE A 78 4.79 -8.56 -3.31
C ILE A 78 4.64 -9.32 -4.63
N PHE A 79 3.47 -9.86 -4.94
CA PHE A 79 3.27 -10.74 -6.10
C PHE A 79 2.53 -10.08 -7.26
N GLY A 80 1.93 -8.92 -7.06
CA GLY A 80 0.99 -8.33 -8.01
C GLY A 80 1.56 -8.19 -9.42
N THR A 81 2.72 -7.58 -9.56
CA THR A 81 3.35 -7.40 -10.88
C THR A 81 3.82 -8.74 -11.47
N ALA A 82 4.32 -9.67 -10.64
CA ALA A 82 4.77 -10.98 -11.09
C ALA A 82 3.62 -11.82 -11.65
N LEU A 83 2.42 -11.69 -11.11
CA LEU A 83 1.22 -12.35 -11.63
C LEU A 83 0.87 -11.95 -13.06
N VAL A 84 1.41 -10.86 -13.57
CA VAL A 84 1.17 -10.38 -14.92
C VAL A 84 2.33 -10.71 -15.85
N TRP A 85 3.56 -10.26 -15.53
CA TRP A 85 4.68 -10.46 -16.46
C TRP A 85 5.16 -11.92 -16.55
N LEU A 86 4.97 -12.73 -15.48
CA LEU A 86 5.43 -14.11 -15.47
C LEU A 86 4.57 -15.02 -16.38
N PRO A 87 3.22 -15.00 -16.31
CA PRO A 87 2.39 -15.73 -17.28
C PRO A 87 2.56 -15.22 -18.71
N LEU A 88 2.75 -13.90 -18.90
CA LEU A 88 2.96 -13.32 -20.21
C LEU A 88 4.26 -13.83 -20.86
N ALA A 89 5.35 -13.83 -20.10
CA ALA A 89 6.61 -14.40 -20.57
C ALA A 89 6.50 -15.90 -20.86
N GLY A 90 5.78 -16.64 -20.02
CA GLY A 90 5.46 -18.04 -20.28
C GLY A 90 4.66 -18.25 -21.57
N TYR A 91 3.66 -17.43 -21.82
CA TYR A 91 2.89 -17.45 -23.05
C TYR A 91 3.79 -17.20 -24.28
N MET A 92 4.64 -16.18 -24.23
CA MET A 92 5.58 -15.88 -25.31
C MET A 92 6.57 -17.03 -25.58
N ALA A 93 7.05 -17.69 -24.53
CA ALA A 93 7.90 -18.87 -24.68
C ALA A 93 7.17 -20.03 -25.37
N LEU A 94 5.91 -20.28 -25.02
CA LEU A 94 5.08 -21.33 -25.63
C LEU A 94 4.71 -21.04 -27.08
N THR A 95 4.64 -19.77 -27.49
CA THR A 95 4.40 -19.37 -28.89
C THR A 95 5.66 -19.39 -29.76
N GLY A 96 6.81 -19.71 -29.19
CA GLY A 96 8.07 -19.87 -29.92
C GLY A 96 9.01 -18.66 -29.83
N ASP A 97 8.60 -17.58 -29.21
CA ASP A 97 9.37 -16.33 -29.06
C ASP A 97 10.32 -16.38 -27.84
N TRP A 98 11.21 -17.36 -27.81
CA TRP A 98 12.09 -17.61 -26.65
C TRP A 98 13.00 -16.43 -26.30
N GLY A 99 13.55 -15.72 -27.29
CA GLY A 99 14.43 -14.57 -27.07
C GLY A 99 13.71 -13.45 -26.31
N PRO A 100 12.62 -12.90 -26.86
CA PRO A 100 11.80 -11.91 -26.17
C PRO A 100 11.25 -12.38 -24.82
N ALA A 101 10.85 -13.66 -24.69
CA ALA A 101 10.35 -14.23 -23.46
C ALA A 101 11.40 -14.21 -22.34
N ILE A 102 12.63 -14.64 -22.61
CA ILE A 102 13.75 -14.60 -21.66
C ILE A 102 14.08 -13.13 -21.31
N GLY A 103 14.13 -12.25 -22.31
CA GLY A 103 14.33 -10.83 -22.08
C GLY A 103 13.28 -10.22 -21.16
N LEU A 104 12.02 -10.58 -21.35
CA LEU A 104 10.92 -10.12 -20.50
C LEU A 104 11.01 -10.71 -19.07
N LEU A 105 11.41 -11.96 -18.91
CA LEU A 105 11.67 -12.57 -17.60
C LEU A 105 12.77 -11.84 -16.83
N LEU A 106 13.88 -11.54 -17.49
CA LEU A 106 14.99 -10.79 -16.88
C LEU A 106 14.57 -9.36 -16.54
N TYR A 107 13.89 -8.68 -17.45
CA TYR A 107 13.37 -7.33 -17.23
C TYR A 107 12.33 -7.30 -16.08
N GLY A 108 11.39 -8.21 -16.08
CA GLY A 108 10.37 -8.34 -15.04
C GLY A 108 10.98 -8.60 -13.67
N GLY A 109 11.91 -9.55 -13.58
CA GLY A 109 12.58 -9.90 -12.33
C GLY A 109 13.55 -8.82 -11.83
N LEU A 110 14.32 -8.20 -12.70
CA LEU A 110 15.34 -7.22 -12.31
C LEU A 110 14.81 -5.79 -12.26
N VAL A 111 14.06 -5.34 -13.28
CA VAL A 111 13.65 -3.93 -13.37
C VAL A 111 12.29 -3.73 -12.69
N VAL A 112 11.26 -4.46 -13.15
CA VAL A 112 9.88 -4.26 -12.66
C VAL A 112 9.80 -4.52 -11.16
N THR A 113 10.40 -5.62 -10.67
CA THR A 113 10.40 -5.97 -9.24
C THR A 113 11.21 -4.98 -8.41
N HIS A 114 12.37 -4.51 -8.90
CA HIS A 114 13.18 -3.53 -8.15
C HIS A 114 12.50 -2.17 -8.08
N VAL A 115 11.90 -1.71 -9.17
CA VAL A 115 11.14 -0.45 -9.19
C VAL A 115 9.95 -0.54 -8.22
N ASP A 116 9.23 -1.64 -8.20
CA ASP A 116 8.14 -1.87 -7.24
C ASP A 116 8.63 -1.72 -5.79
N ASN A 117 9.72 -2.41 -5.45
CA ASN A 117 10.30 -2.35 -4.11
C ASN A 117 10.80 -0.96 -3.73
N VAL A 118 11.50 -0.26 -4.65
CA VAL A 118 12.01 1.10 -4.42
C VAL A 118 10.87 2.09 -4.20
N VAL A 119 9.84 2.06 -5.04
CA VAL A 119 8.70 2.97 -4.90
C VAL A 119 7.94 2.68 -3.60
N ARG A 120 7.72 1.42 -3.26
CA ARG A 120 7.11 1.04 -1.97
C ARG A 120 7.96 1.51 -0.79
N PHE A 121 9.28 1.32 -0.84
CA PHE A 121 10.18 1.77 0.22
C PHE A 121 10.15 3.29 0.40
N ILE A 122 10.16 4.07 -0.69
CA ILE A 122 10.05 5.54 -0.64
C ILE A 122 8.70 5.94 -0.02
N MET A 123 7.64 5.23 -0.37
CA MET A 123 6.31 5.50 0.17
C MET A 123 6.23 5.14 1.64
N GLN A 124 6.73 3.97 2.05
CA GLN A 124 6.76 3.54 3.46
C GLN A 124 7.58 4.49 4.34
N LYS A 125 8.68 5.05 3.82
CA LYS A 125 9.48 6.03 4.55
C LYS A 125 8.74 7.34 4.84
N LYS A 126 7.70 7.65 4.07
CA LYS A 126 6.79 8.80 4.27
C LYS A 126 5.53 8.46 5.06
N MET A 127 5.27 7.19 5.26
CA MET A 127 4.11 6.67 5.96
C MET A 127 4.59 6.01 7.26
N ALA A 128 3.81 6.13 8.33
CA ALA A 128 4.10 5.47 9.61
C ALA A 128 4.42 3.97 9.42
N ASP A 129 5.31 3.43 10.26
CA ASP A 129 5.85 2.07 10.26
C ASP A 129 4.78 0.96 10.25
N THR A 130 4.08 0.77 9.14
CA THR A 130 3.14 -0.34 9.00
C THR A 130 3.87 -1.59 8.50
N HIS A 131 3.72 -2.67 9.24
CA HIS A 131 4.36 -3.95 8.92
C HIS A 131 3.78 -4.49 7.59
N PRO A 132 4.60 -4.92 6.60
CA PRO A 132 4.12 -5.43 5.30
C PRO A 132 3.07 -6.55 5.42
N LEU A 133 3.14 -7.36 6.48
CA LEU A 133 2.15 -8.40 6.75
C LEU A 133 0.74 -7.84 6.98
N VAL A 134 0.61 -6.67 7.62
CA VAL A 134 -0.68 -6.01 7.86
C VAL A 134 -1.36 -5.68 6.52
N THR A 135 -0.58 -5.17 5.57
CA THR A 135 -1.08 -4.85 4.23
C THR A 135 -1.54 -6.10 3.48
N ILE A 136 -0.76 -7.20 3.54
CA ILE A 136 -1.11 -8.47 2.88
C ILE A 136 -2.40 -9.03 3.45
N PHE A 137 -2.47 -9.18 4.78
CA PHE A 137 -3.68 -9.68 5.44
C PHE A 137 -4.88 -8.75 5.20
N GLY A 138 -4.65 -7.43 5.20
CA GLY A 138 -5.67 -6.44 4.88
C GLY A 138 -6.26 -6.63 3.49
N VAL A 139 -5.42 -6.86 2.48
CA VAL A 139 -5.88 -7.14 1.11
C VAL A 139 -6.72 -8.42 1.05
N PHE A 140 -6.24 -9.53 1.65
CA PHE A 140 -6.98 -10.80 1.62
C PHE A 140 -8.33 -10.71 2.33
N ILE A 141 -8.34 -10.15 3.53
CA ILE A 141 -9.58 -9.97 4.31
C ILE A 141 -10.51 -8.98 3.60
N GLY A 142 -9.96 -7.88 3.11
CA GLY A 142 -10.73 -6.86 2.40
C GLY A 142 -11.35 -7.41 1.11
N LEU A 143 -10.59 -8.16 0.32
CA LEU A 143 -11.08 -8.80 -0.91
C LEU A 143 -12.22 -9.78 -0.62
N SER A 144 -12.10 -10.55 0.47
CA SER A 144 -13.14 -11.50 0.90
C SER A 144 -14.42 -10.82 1.37
N LEU A 145 -14.33 -9.66 2.05
CA LEU A 145 -15.47 -8.97 2.63
C LEU A 145 -16.13 -7.97 1.67
N PHE A 146 -15.35 -7.24 0.88
CA PHE A 146 -15.79 -6.10 0.06
C PHE A 146 -15.49 -6.28 -1.43
N GLY A 147 -15.02 -7.47 -1.86
CA GLY A 147 -14.62 -7.71 -3.24
C GLY A 147 -13.49 -6.78 -3.67
N PHE A 148 -13.49 -6.35 -4.93
CA PHE A 148 -12.43 -5.50 -5.50
C PHE A 148 -12.16 -4.21 -4.69
N MET A 149 -13.21 -3.59 -4.15
CA MET A 149 -13.06 -2.42 -3.27
C MET A 149 -12.32 -2.74 -1.98
N GLY A 150 -12.39 -3.98 -1.51
CA GLY A 150 -11.68 -4.45 -0.31
C GLY A 150 -10.17 -4.45 -0.45
N VAL A 151 -9.62 -4.48 -1.66
CA VAL A 151 -8.18 -4.38 -1.90
C VAL A 151 -7.63 -3.03 -1.41
N ILE A 152 -8.42 -1.97 -1.51
CA ILE A 152 -8.06 -0.62 -1.04
C ILE A 152 -8.47 -0.44 0.43
N PHE A 153 -9.72 -0.80 0.77
CA PHE A 153 -10.26 -0.59 2.12
C PHE A 153 -9.72 -1.58 3.15
N GLY A 154 -9.36 -2.79 2.74
CA GLY A 154 -8.87 -3.82 3.66
C GLY A 154 -7.59 -3.43 4.41
N PRO A 155 -6.50 -3.07 3.71
CA PRO A 155 -5.29 -2.59 4.36
C PRO A 155 -5.56 -1.39 5.27
N LEU A 156 -6.34 -0.42 4.79
CA LEU A 156 -6.69 0.78 5.56
C LEU A 156 -7.40 0.44 6.88
N MET A 157 -8.40 -0.45 6.84
CA MET A 157 -9.12 -0.86 8.04
C MET A 157 -8.24 -1.64 9.02
N LEU A 158 -7.37 -2.52 8.48
CA LEU A 158 -6.47 -3.30 9.31
C LEU A 158 -5.38 -2.43 9.95
N GLU A 159 -4.82 -1.47 9.21
CA GLU A 159 -3.87 -0.48 9.72
C GLU A 159 -4.49 0.37 10.84
N MET A 160 -5.71 0.86 10.63
CA MET A 160 -6.45 1.57 11.68
C MET A 160 -6.70 0.70 12.93
N PHE A 161 -7.04 -0.56 12.73
CA PHE A 161 -7.26 -1.49 13.85
C PHE A 161 -5.96 -1.71 14.64
N VAL A 162 -4.84 -2.02 13.97
CA VAL A 162 -3.53 -2.20 14.59
C VAL A 162 -3.09 -0.93 15.32
N PHE A 163 -3.31 0.24 14.74
CA PHE A 163 -3.02 1.53 15.35
C PHE A 163 -3.83 1.72 16.65
N CYS A 164 -5.13 1.46 16.62
CA CYS A 164 -5.99 1.53 17.82
C CYS A 164 -5.52 0.56 18.93
N VAL A 165 -5.17 -0.68 18.54
CA VAL A 165 -4.65 -1.68 19.48
C VAL A 165 -3.31 -1.22 20.10
N ASN A 166 -2.42 -0.64 19.31
CA ASN A 166 -1.14 -0.13 19.79
C ASN A 166 -1.32 1.04 20.78
N ILE A 167 -2.24 1.95 20.50
CA ILE A 167 -2.58 3.03 21.44
C ILE A 167 -3.14 2.44 22.74
N PHE A 168 -4.06 1.49 22.62
CA PHE A 168 -4.65 0.85 23.79
C PHE A 168 -3.58 0.14 24.65
N LYS A 169 -2.70 -0.64 24.01
CA LYS A 169 -1.60 -1.34 24.67
C LYS A 169 -0.68 -0.37 25.42
N LYS A 170 -0.23 0.68 24.77
CA LYS A 170 0.64 1.69 25.38
C LYS A 170 -0.05 2.43 26.53
N LYS A 171 -1.34 2.72 26.41
CA LYS A 171 -2.10 3.42 27.44
C LYS A 171 -2.33 2.58 28.69
N TYR A 172 -2.70 1.31 28.51
CA TYR A 172 -3.21 0.48 29.61
C TYR A 172 -2.17 -0.53 30.13
N LEU A 173 -1.18 -0.92 29.31
CA LEU A 173 -0.18 -1.93 29.71
C LEU A 173 1.16 -1.30 30.08
N ASP A 174 1.61 -0.27 29.37
CA ASP A 174 2.95 0.30 29.60
C ASP A 174 2.94 1.55 30.49
N GLY A 175 1.76 2.07 30.90
CA GLY A 175 1.62 3.24 31.78
C GLY A 175 2.31 4.53 31.27
N THR A 176 2.71 4.55 30.00
CA THR A 176 3.46 5.66 29.39
C THR A 176 2.56 6.88 29.16
N SER A 177 3.04 8.05 29.56
CA SER A 177 2.32 9.33 29.37
C SER A 177 2.16 9.63 27.88
N TYR A 178 0.99 10.11 27.47
CA TYR A 178 0.65 10.42 26.09
C TYR A 178 1.64 11.34 25.35
N LYS A 179 2.35 12.18 26.08
CA LYS A 179 3.35 13.08 25.52
C LYS A 179 4.52 12.35 24.85
N GLN A 180 4.87 11.14 25.32
CA GLN A 180 5.98 10.34 24.78
C GLN A 180 5.59 9.52 23.53
N LEU A 181 4.29 9.38 23.25
CA LEU A 181 3.82 8.60 22.09
C LEU A 181 3.94 9.33 20.75
N PHE A 182 3.97 10.66 20.79
CA PHE A 182 3.89 11.50 19.58
C PHE A 182 5.08 12.46 19.44
N VAL A 183 6.06 12.41 20.37
CA VAL A 183 7.30 13.16 20.24
C VAL A 183 8.34 12.24 19.59
N PRO A 184 8.95 12.63 18.46
CA PRO A 184 10.05 11.88 17.88
C PRO A 184 11.18 11.76 18.91
N GLU A 185 11.79 10.59 18.99
CA GLU A 185 12.88 10.27 19.95
C GLU A 185 14.06 11.24 19.88
N HIS A 186 14.16 12.02 18.82
CA HIS A 186 15.21 13.02 18.58
C HIS A 186 15.07 14.29 19.45
N ASP A 187 13.87 14.60 19.97
CA ASP A 187 13.63 15.83 20.76
C ASP A 187 13.67 15.59 22.28
N ILE A 188 14.00 14.37 22.72
CA ILE A 188 14.08 14.00 24.14
C ILE A 188 15.51 14.20 24.68
N GLN A 189 16.50 14.43 23.81
CA GLN A 189 17.92 14.57 24.18
C GLN A 189 18.48 16.00 24.04
N ALA A 190 17.62 17.00 23.94
CA ALA A 190 18.05 18.41 23.91
C ALA A 190 17.71 19.12 25.21
#